data_9beb71611e7d85de144b9193aace10ce
#
_entry.id   9beb71611e7d85de144b9193aace10ce
#
_cell.length_a   1.000
_cell.length_b   1.000
_cell.length_c   1.000
_cell.angle_alpha   90.00
_cell.angle_beta   90.00
_cell.angle_gamma   90.00
#
_symmetry.space_group_name_H-M   'P 1'
#
loop_
_entity.id
_entity.type
_entity.pdbx_description
1 polymer ?
#
loop_
_entity_poly.entity_id
_entity_poly.type
_entity_poly.pdbx_seq_one_letter_code
_entity_poly.pdbx_strand_id
1 'polypeptide(L)'
;MKNFFYGLIDSLSWTASLGKKIFRVAPFQTLGGVVATIFSQFFLLAGFLLPLKVVLLLGANHVPSYFPIVLQAVGRDRLILSLSVASVVLYFLHLMAARAADYLSLLGAHSLLVKSNKITIFENQEEIALKGYQRYSQSLASFCFWIVCLLVMLFFYPKLAAVIGVYFSLVLVLVGVVFSVFEEMALKYRESLGGMPKVIASLGFLSSFAFIVFDFLSGGAPGILIAVISLLLARQLFARVAGLIKDQFDLYRQKGQLSALFFHGAHYHDLSKHKPRGIWSLLEPEVRRRWVLEVIADAVRIQADSISVHFVQSGQPDILNYLVALNDGVGAGRQFLIKVFNVNRSSWAKHEATLLLSADSIPSLPFVNATVVDGMSCHVFEATGYRCCSAVETAKAQMEFRVLLSTFSPSPDLVNAYVRSRTRSWQRLDDELLKRLEWLLGDNADPLLFDSFRAKLQRIRRFLEAMPHGIFVQDVRPGVLWINDQGGLALSHWGRWELEPLGVRWVFTLKEADRNAGFVALVQERRHLADTLNIRALEFSSLAYDFGFFIQRARYLEAYALMEKMLEIIDEIP
;
A
#
# COMPACT_ATOMS: atom_id res chain seq x y z
N MET A 1 26.36 11.35 15.58
CA MET A 1 25.63 11.93 16.73
C MET A 1 24.97 13.28 16.43
N LYS A 2 25.69 14.28 15.92
CA LYS A 2 25.08 15.61 15.65
C LYS A 2 23.82 15.51 14.76
N ASN A 3 23.86 14.78 13.65
CA ASN A 3 22.73 14.66 12.71
C ASN A 3 21.49 13.99 13.35
N PHE A 4 21.68 13.00 14.23
CA PHE A 4 20.59 12.37 14.96
C PHE A 4 19.90 13.35 15.92
N PHE A 5 20.69 14.08 16.74
CA PHE A 5 20.13 15.07 17.67
C PHE A 5 19.46 16.24 16.94
N TYR A 6 20.03 16.71 15.82
CA TYR A 6 19.37 17.72 14.99
C TYR A 6 18.02 17.23 14.42
N GLY A 7 17.95 15.99 13.94
CA GLY A 7 16.70 15.40 13.48
C GLY A 7 15.66 15.23 14.60
N LEU A 8 16.08 14.86 15.81
CA LEU A 8 15.21 14.75 16.97
C LEU A 8 14.68 16.13 17.39
N ILE A 9 15.55 17.13 17.47
CA ILE A 9 15.18 18.52 17.83
C ILE A 9 14.22 19.09 16.78
N ASP A 10 14.47 18.90 15.48
CA ASP A 10 13.57 19.35 14.41
C ASP A 10 12.19 18.68 14.51
N SER A 11 12.16 17.36 14.79
CA SER A 11 10.92 16.62 15.01
C SER A 11 10.12 17.17 16.18
N LEU A 12 10.76 17.38 17.32
CA LEU A 12 10.13 17.90 18.53
C LEU A 12 9.67 19.36 18.37
N SER A 13 10.50 20.21 17.74
CA SER A 13 10.18 21.59 17.44
C SER A 13 8.97 21.70 16.52
N TRP A 14 8.94 20.89 15.46
CA TRP A 14 7.78 20.84 14.57
C TRP A 14 6.52 20.37 15.30
N THR A 15 6.60 19.29 16.10
CA THR A 15 5.47 18.80 16.90
C THR A 15 4.98 19.84 17.89
N ALA A 16 5.87 20.59 18.52
CA ALA A 16 5.49 21.71 19.38
C ALA A 16 4.76 22.83 18.60
N SER A 17 5.22 23.16 17.38
CA SER A 17 4.55 24.12 16.52
C SER A 17 3.16 23.65 16.07
N LEU A 18 3.02 22.35 15.73
CA LEU A 18 1.76 21.70 15.44
C LEU A 18 0.81 21.78 16.66
N GLY A 19 1.32 21.48 17.84
CA GLY A 19 0.58 21.59 19.08
C GLY A 19 0.07 22.99 19.35
N LYS A 20 0.93 24.01 19.19
CA LYS A 20 0.53 25.42 19.32
C LYS A 20 -0.62 25.77 18.37
N LYS A 21 -0.60 25.26 17.13
CA LYS A 21 -1.68 25.46 16.16
C LYS A 21 -2.95 24.75 16.59
N ILE A 22 -2.87 23.49 17.01
CA ILE A 22 -4.00 22.67 17.47
C ILE A 22 -4.69 23.34 18.68
N PHE A 23 -3.92 23.73 19.69
CA PHE A 23 -4.45 24.40 20.88
C PHE A 23 -5.06 25.78 20.57
N ARG A 24 -4.52 26.52 19.59
CA ARG A 24 -5.09 27.82 19.20
C ARG A 24 -6.45 27.67 18.50
N VAL A 25 -6.64 26.59 17.74
CA VAL A 25 -7.84 26.38 16.90
C VAL A 25 -8.94 25.64 17.64
N ALA A 26 -8.57 24.59 18.38
CA ALA A 26 -9.48 23.65 19.03
C ALA A 26 -9.06 23.38 20.51
N PRO A 27 -8.98 24.40 21.40
CA PRO A 27 -8.45 24.23 22.75
C PRO A 27 -9.29 23.28 23.61
N PHE A 28 -10.60 23.44 23.59
CA PHE A 28 -11.51 22.61 24.42
C PHE A 28 -11.56 21.16 23.98
N GLN A 29 -11.57 20.92 22.67
CA GLN A 29 -11.55 19.56 22.13
C GLN A 29 -10.22 18.85 22.43
N THR A 30 -9.11 19.58 22.32
CA THR A 30 -7.78 19.02 22.60
C THR A 30 -7.60 18.75 24.09
N LEU A 31 -7.92 19.71 24.96
CA LEU A 31 -7.79 19.53 26.40
C LEU A 31 -8.73 18.42 26.90
N GLY A 32 -10.01 18.45 26.47
CA GLY A 32 -11.00 17.45 26.81
C GLY A 32 -10.60 16.05 26.34
N GLY A 33 -10.08 15.92 25.10
CA GLY A 33 -9.56 14.66 24.55
C GLY A 33 -8.38 14.11 25.33
N VAL A 34 -7.41 14.97 25.71
CA VAL A 34 -6.26 14.57 26.54
C VAL A 34 -6.72 14.12 27.91
N VAL A 35 -7.57 14.90 28.58
CA VAL A 35 -8.12 14.56 29.89
C VAL A 35 -8.91 13.26 29.85
N ALA A 36 -9.79 13.08 28.88
CA ALA A 36 -10.55 11.84 28.69
C ALA A 36 -9.62 10.63 28.47
N THR A 37 -8.56 10.80 27.68
CA THR A 37 -7.56 9.74 27.47
C THR A 37 -6.82 9.39 28.77
N ILE A 38 -6.42 10.39 29.56
CA ILE A 38 -5.75 10.16 30.85
C ILE A 38 -6.70 9.42 31.81
N PHE A 39 -7.94 9.86 31.95
CA PHE A 39 -8.92 9.17 32.80
C PHE A 39 -9.19 7.74 32.33
N SER A 40 -9.33 7.53 31.02
CA SER A 40 -9.44 6.19 30.44
C SER A 40 -8.28 5.28 30.89
N GLN A 41 -7.05 5.77 30.88
CA GLN A 41 -5.87 5.02 31.33
C GLN A 41 -5.88 4.72 32.83
N PHE A 42 -6.28 5.69 33.65
CA PHE A 42 -6.41 5.49 35.09
C PHE A 42 -7.52 4.49 35.44
N PHE A 43 -8.67 4.59 34.79
CA PHE A 43 -9.76 3.63 35.01
C PHE A 43 -9.38 2.22 34.61
N LEU A 44 -8.65 2.08 33.50
CA LEU A 44 -8.14 0.80 33.05
C LEU A 44 -7.15 0.22 34.07
N LEU A 45 -6.19 1.02 34.55
CA LEU A 45 -5.21 0.60 35.55
C LEU A 45 -5.90 0.18 36.88
N ALA A 46 -6.81 1.01 37.39
CA ALA A 46 -7.58 0.71 38.58
C ALA A 46 -8.47 -0.52 38.39
N GLY A 47 -9.12 -0.66 37.24
CA GLY A 47 -9.92 -1.81 36.86
C GLY A 47 -9.15 -3.13 36.88
N PHE A 48 -7.85 -3.12 36.55
CA PHE A 48 -6.97 -4.29 36.66
C PHE A 48 -6.41 -4.53 38.05
N LEU A 49 -6.22 -3.45 38.86
CA LEU A 49 -5.72 -3.59 40.24
C LEU A 49 -6.76 -4.16 41.20
N LEU A 50 -8.05 -3.83 41.00
CA LEU A 50 -9.12 -4.30 41.87
C LEU A 50 -9.31 -5.84 41.86
N PRO A 51 -9.36 -6.53 40.71
CA PRO A 51 -9.40 -7.99 40.66
C PRO A 51 -8.24 -8.65 41.37
N LEU A 52 -7.03 -8.08 41.27
CA LEU A 52 -5.88 -8.58 42.03
C LEU A 52 -6.12 -8.53 43.56
N LYS A 53 -6.73 -7.43 44.04
CA LYS A 53 -7.13 -7.30 45.43
C LYS A 53 -8.21 -8.30 45.83
N VAL A 54 -9.18 -8.56 44.92
CA VAL A 54 -10.23 -9.56 45.12
C VAL A 54 -9.62 -10.96 45.28
N VAL A 55 -8.69 -11.33 44.41
CA VAL A 55 -8.01 -12.64 44.45
C VAL A 55 -7.23 -12.80 45.78
N LEU A 56 -6.53 -11.76 46.25
CA LEU A 56 -5.84 -11.77 47.54
C LEU A 56 -6.80 -11.94 48.72
N LEU A 57 -8.00 -11.31 48.66
CA LEU A 57 -9.04 -11.47 49.68
C LEU A 57 -9.69 -12.86 49.64
N LEU A 58 -9.83 -13.47 48.48
CA LEU A 58 -10.35 -14.85 48.35
C LEU A 58 -9.40 -15.88 49.01
N GLY A 59 -8.08 -15.65 48.93
CA GLY A 59 -7.08 -16.49 49.59
C GLY A 59 -6.85 -16.23 51.10
N ALA A 60 -7.41 -15.16 51.66
CA ALA A 60 -7.23 -14.77 53.06
C ALA A 60 -8.46 -15.14 53.87
N ASN A 61 -8.27 -15.58 55.14
CA ASN A 61 -9.37 -15.88 56.06
C ASN A 61 -10.04 -14.62 56.66
N HIS A 62 -9.36 -13.50 56.71
CA HIS A 62 -9.84 -12.19 57.19
C HIS A 62 -9.27 -11.06 56.33
N VAL A 63 -9.85 -9.86 56.48
CA VAL A 63 -9.39 -8.68 55.72
C VAL A 63 -7.99 -8.32 56.21
N PRO A 64 -6.98 -8.32 55.30
CA PRO A 64 -5.60 -8.00 55.71
C PRO A 64 -5.45 -6.57 56.20
N SER A 65 -4.49 -6.34 57.15
CA SER A 65 -4.26 -5.06 57.82
C SER A 65 -3.82 -3.91 56.93
N TYR A 66 -3.39 -4.19 55.68
CA TYR A 66 -3.02 -3.16 54.71
C TYR A 66 -4.23 -2.49 54.02
N PHE A 67 -5.46 -2.96 54.27
CA PHE A 67 -6.64 -2.24 53.83
C PHE A 67 -6.96 -1.07 54.75
N PRO A 68 -7.47 0.07 54.23
CA PRO A 68 -7.93 1.18 55.06
C PRO A 68 -8.93 0.70 56.14
N ILE A 69 -8.88 1.27 57.32
CA ILE A 69 -9.70 0.89 58.48
C ILE A 69 -11.20 0.91 58.13
N VAL A 70 -11.63 1.88 57.32
CA VAL A 70 -13.03 2.01 56.85
C VAL A 70 -13.46 0.78 56.01
N LEU A 71 -12.57 0.21 55.21
CA LEU A 71 -12.85 -0.97 54.39
C LEU A 71 -12.80 -2.27 55.21
N GLN A 72 -11.99 -2.32 56.27
CA GLN A 72 -11.95 -3.47 57.19
C GLN A 72 -13.27 -3.66 57.95
N ALA A 73 -13.99 -2.58 58.23
CA ALA A 73 -15.29 -2.61 58.89
C ALA A 73 -16.45 -3.18 58.03
N VAL A 74 -16.29 -3.25 56.72
CA VAL A 74 -17.36 -3.68 55.76
C VAL A 74 -17.58 -5.20 55.80
N GLY A 75 -16.62 -5.97 56.27
CA GLY A 75 -16.62 -7.42 56.24
C GLY A 75 -16.13 -8.00 54.91
N ARG A 76 -15.52 -9.18 54.95
CA ARG A 76 -14.78 -9.79 53.82
C ARG A 76 -15.64 -9.98 52.57
N ASP A 77 -16.81 -10.63 52.71
CA ASP A 77 -17.62 -11.03 51.57
C ASP A 77 -18.27 -9.83 50.85
N ARG A 78 -18.70 -8.84 51.64
CA ARG A 78 -19.22 -7.58 51.10
C ARG A 78 -18.12 -6.78 50.39
N LEU A 79 -16.87 -6.82 50.95
CA LEU A 79 -15.73 -6.16 50.31
C LEU A 79 -15.34 -6.83 49.01
N ILE A 80 -15.36 -8.15 48.92
CA ILE A 80 -15.13 -8.92 47.68
C ILE A 80 -16.16 -8.50 46.63
N LEU A 81 -17.45 -8.50 46.97
CA LEU A 81 -18.51 -8.12 46.05
C LEU A 81 -18.37 -6.67 45.58
N SER A 82 -18.15 -5.73 46.50
CA SER A 82 -18.02 -4.30 46.17
C SER A 82 -16.82 -4.02 45.28
N LEU A 83 -15.66 -4.62 45.52
CA LEU A 83 -14.46 -4.48 44.69
C LEU A 83 -14.66 -5.10 43.28
N SER A 84 -15.36 -6.24 43.21
CA SER A 84 -15.69 -6.87 41.94
C SER A 84 -16.60 -5.99 41.07
N VAL A 85 -17.68 -5.46 41.67
CA VAL A 85 -18.57 -4.52 40.98
C VAL A 85 -17.83 -3.25 40.59
N ALA A 86 -17.01 -2.68 41.50
CA ALA A 86 -16.22 -1.50 41.22
C ALA A 86 -15.24 -1.72 40.02
N SER A 87 -14.63 -2.91 39.92
CA SER A 87 -13.78 -3.25 38.79
C SER A 87 -14.54 -3.20 37.45
N VAL A 88 -15.74 -3.78 37.40
CA VAL A 88 -16.61 -3.75 36.21
C VAL A 88 -17.00 -2.31 35.86
N VAL A 89 -17.43 -1.52 36.87
CA VAL A 89 -17.79 -0.11 36.67
C VAL A 89 -16.62 0.70 36.12
N LEU A 90 -15.41 0.52 36.68
CA LEU A 90 -14.21 1.20 36.20
C LEU A 90 -13.86 0.82 34.75
N TYR A 91 -14.08 -0.43 34.39
CA TYR A 91 -13.87 -0.86 33.01
C TYR A 91 -14.88 -0.20 32.06
N PHE A 92 -16.15 -0.07 32.44
CA PHE A 92 -17.15 0.69 31.69
C PHE A 92 -16.77 2.17 31.58
N LEU A 93 -16.33 2.80 32.66
CA LEU A 93 -15.85 4.18 32.65
C LEU A 93 -14.63 4.36 31.72
N HIS A 94 -13.72 3.38 31.69
CA HIS A 94 -12.64 3.36 30.71
C HIS A 94 -13.13 3.40 29.29
N LEU A 95 -14.10 2.54 28.92
CA LEU A 95 -14.67 2.50 27.58
C LEU A 95 -15.39 3.80 27.21
N MET A 96 -16.16 4.37 28.14
CA MET A 96 -16.82 5.65 27.93
C MET A 96 -15.81 6.79 27.72
N ALA A 97 -14.78 6.86 28.54
CA ALA A 97 -13.74 7.87 28.43
C ALA A 97 -12.94 7.73 27.12
N ALA A 98 -12.66 6.49 26.68
CA ALA A 98 -12.02 6.23 25.39
C ALA A 98 -12.88 6.72 24.21
N ARG A 99 -14.20 6.42 24.23
CA ARG A 99 -15.13 6.90 23.21
C ARG A 99 -15.27 8.43 23.20
N ALA A 100 -15.28 9.05 24.38
CA ALA A 100 -15.29 10.51 24.48
C ALA A 100 -14.01 11.14 23.89
N ALA A 101 -12.85 10.54 24.12
CA ALA A 101 -11.59 10.99 23.53
C ALA A 101 -11.59 10.89 22.00
N ASP A 102 -12.11 9.79 21.43
CA ASP A 102 -12.23 9.60 19.98
C ASP A 102 -13.18 10.63 19.37
N TYR A 103 -14.34 10.87 19.99
CA TYR A 103 -15.32 11.85 19.53
C TYR A 103 -14.77 13.28 19.57
N LEU A 104 -14.09 13.66 20.66
CA LEU A 104 -13.44 14.98 20.77
C LEU A 104 -12.33 15.15 19.75
N SER A 105 -11.61 14.08 19.42
CA SER A 105 -10.59 14.09 18.39
C SER A 105 -11.18 14.31 16.98
N LEU A 106 -12.33 13.71 16.68
CA LEU A 106 -13.06 13.93 15.43
C LEU A 106 -13.50 15.40 15.30
N LEU A 107 -14.11 15.97 16.35
CA LEU A 107 -14.53 17.37 16.37
C LEU A 107 -13.34 18.33 16.24
N GLY A 108 -12.22 18.02 16.89
CA GLY A 108 -11.00 18.82 16.83
C GLY A 108 -10.38 18.82 15.43
N ALA A 109 -10.28 17.66 14.80
CA ALA A 109 -9.76 17.53 13.43
C ALA A 109 -10.64 18.27 12.43
N HIS A 110 -11.97 18.11 12.52
CA HIS A 110 -12.92 18.85 11.67
C HIS A 110 -12.79 20.36 11.86
N SER A 111 -12.68 20.84 13.10
CA SER A 111 -12.49 22.28 13.38
C SER A 111 -11.20 22.83 12.77
N LEU A 112 -10.12 22.04 12.75
CA LEU A 112 -8.87 22.43 12.09
C LEU A 112 -9.01 22.52 10.58
N LEU A 113 -9.68 21.56 9.94
CA LEU A 113 -9.90 21.56 8.49
C LEU A 113 -10.77 22.75 8.06
N VAL A 114 -11.89 23.00 8.72
CA VAL A 114 -12.80 24.11 8.42
C VAL A 114 -12.09 25.46 8.57
N LYS A 115 -11.36 25.67 9.68
CA LYS A 115 -10.63 26.93 9.93
C LYS A 115 -9.36 27.08 9.06
N SER A 116 -8.90 26.03 8.38
CA SER A 116 -7.77 26.13 7.46
C SER A 116 -8.14 26.86 6.16
N ASN A 117 -9.41 26.87 5.77
CA ASN A 117 -9.96 27.53 4.57
C ASN A 117 -9.20 27.16 3.29
N LYS A 118 -8.76 25.91 3.17
CA LYS A 118 -8.02 25.40 2.01
C LYS A 118 -8.93 24.57 1.11
N ILE A 119 -8.68 24.65 -0.19
CA ILE A 119 -9.26 23.73 -1.18
C ILE A 119 -8.74 22.31 -0.88
N THR A 120 -9.51 21.30 -1.23
CA THR A 120 -9.10 19.88 -1.09
C THR A 120 -7.74 19.64 -1.75
N ILE A 121 -6.75 19.26 -0.96
CA ILE A 121 -5.37 19.06 -1.41
C ILE A 121 -5.16 17.63 -1.91
N PHE A 122 -5.83 16.65 -1.27
CA PHE A 122 -5.81 15.22 -1.63
C PHE A 122 -7.11 14.54 -1.21
N GLU A 123 -7.44 13.43 -1.87
CA GLU A 123 -8.72 12.72 -1.75
C GLU A 123 -9.05 12.26 -0.31
N ASN A 124 -8.05 11.88 0.47
CA ASN A 124 -8.21 11.35 1.83
C ASN A 124 -7.77 12.32 2.94
N GLN A 125 -7.86 13.63 2.69
CA GLN A 125 -7.39 14.65 3.64
C GLN A 125 -8.06 14.61 5.01
N GLU A 126 -9.35 14.26 5.08
CA GLU A 126 -10.09 14.15 6.34
C GLU A 126 -9.55 13.02 7.22
N GLU A 127 -9.26 11.87 6.62
CA GLU A 127 -8.68 10.73 7.31
C GLU A 127 -7.27 11.04 7.83
N ILE A 128 -6.45 11.71 7.02
CA ILE A 128 -5.09 12.11 7.39
C ILE A 128 -5.15 13.15 8.54
N ALA A 129 -6.05 14.12 8.45
CA ALA A 129 -6.23 15.13 9.49
C ALA A 129 -6.69 14.50 10.81
N LEU A 130 -7.68 13.59 10.76
CA LEU A 130 -8.19 12.87 11.92
C LEU A 130 -7.09 12.03 12.57
N LYS A 131 -6.40 11.19 11.80
CA LYS A 131 -5.31 10.35 12.32
C LYS A 131 -4.16 11.19 12.89
N GLY A 132 -3.80 12.29 12.23
CA GLY A 132 -2.78 13.23 12.71
C GLY A 132 -3.18 13.88 14.04
N TYR A 133 -4.41 14.35 14.16
CA TYR A 133 -4.94 14.94 15.39
C TYR A 133 -5.01 13.91 16.53
N GLN A 134 -5.53 12.70 16.27
CA GLN A 134 -5.61 11.62 17.25
C GLN A 134 -4.23 11.24 17.78
N ARG A 135 -3.24 11.03 16.89
CA ARG A 135 -1.87 10.70 17.28
C ARG A 135 -1.25 11.79 18.14
N TYR A 136 -1.45 13.07 17.77
CA TYR A 136 -0.98 14.18 18.58
C TYR A 136 -1.61 14.18 19.99
N SER A 137 -2.93 14.06 20.06
CA SER A 137 -3.67 14.05 21.33
C SER A 137 -3.28 12.87 22.21
N GLN A 138 -3.15 11.67 21.63
CA GLN A 138 -2.70 10.46 22.34
C GLN A 138 -1.24 10.57 22.80
N SER A 139 -0.37 11.14 21.97
CA SER A 139 1.03 11.39 22.33
C SER A 139 1.14 12.34 23.53
N LEU A 140 0.38 13.44 23.51
CA LEU A 140 0.34 14.40 24.60
C LEU A 140 -0.22 13.77 25.89
N ALA A 141 -1.32 13.02 25.80
CA ALA A 141 -1.90 12.29 26.94
C ALA A 141 -0.93 11.25 27.52
N SER A 142 -0.23 10.52 26.65
CA SER A 142 0.78 9.53 27.06
C SER A 142 1.97 10.20 27.74
N PHE A 143 2.39 11.36 27.27
CA PHE A 143 3.45 12.14 27.92
C PHE A 143 3.05 12.63 29.30
N CYS A 144 1.84 13.19 29.46
CA CYS A 144 1.32 13.60 30.75
C CYS A 144 1.19 12.41 31.73
N PHE A 145 0.66 11.27 31.25
CA PHE A 145 0.53 10.07 32.05
C PHE A 145 1.90 9.52 32.47
N TRP A 146 2.90 9.56 31.58
CA TRP A 146 4.28 9.16 31.88
C TRP A 146 4.88 9.99 33.03
N ILE A 147 4.69 11.34 32.97
CA ILE A 147 5.14 12.24 34.06
C ILE A 147 4.48 11.86 35.37
N VAL A 148 3.16 11.66 35.38
CA VAL A 148 2.42 11.30 36.59
C VAL A 148 2.91 9.96 37.17
N CYS A 149 3.08 8.94 36.33
CA CYS A 149 3.62 7.65 36.77
C CYS A 149 5.02 7.79 37.35
N LEU A 150 5.90 8.57 36.70
CA LEU A 150 7.25 8.79 37.18
C LEU A 150 7.27 9.51 38.54
N LEU A 151 6.42 10.53 38.72
CA LEU A 151 6.29 11.25 39.99
C LEU A 151 5.76 10.34 41.12
N VAL A 152 4.76 9.51 40.85
CA VAL A 152 4.25 8.51 41.80
C VAL A 152 5.35 7.53 42.19
N MET A 153 6.11 7.03 41.20
CA MET A 153 7.23 6.11 41.47
C MET A 153 8.36 6.79 42.27
N LEU A 154 8.67 8.05 41.95
CA LEU A 154 9.70 8.80 42.70
C LEU A 154 9.32 8.97 44.18
N PHE A 155 8.02 9.13 44.45
CA PHE A 155 7.52 9.29 45.84
C PHE A 155 7.48 7.96 46.61
N PHE A 156 6.97 6.88 46.00
CA PHE A 156 6.77 5.59 46.68
C PHE A 156 7.95 4.63 46.56
N TYR A 157 8.73 4.69 45.46
CA TYR A 157 9.88 3.80 45.23
C TYR A 157 11.01 4.52 44.48
N PRO A 158 11.72 5.47 45.13
CA PRO A 158 12.72 6.33 44.45
C PRO A 158 13.88 5.56 43.83
N LYS A 159 14.31 4.43 44.44
CA LYS A 159 15.36 3.58 43.87
C LYS A 159 14.97 3.02 42.51
N LEU A 160 13.74 2.53 42.35
CA LEU A 160 13.24 2.02 41.07
C LEU A 160 13.09 3.14 40.02
N ALA A 161 12.62 4.33 40.43
CA ALA A 161 12.55 5.49 39.56
C ALA A 161 13.94 5.89 39.02
N ALA A 162 14.98 5.82 39.85
CA ALA A 162 16.37 6.07 39.47
C ALA A 162 16.86 5.04 38.44
N VAL A 163 16.57 3.74 38.62
CA VAL A 163 16.93 2.67 37.69
C VAL A 163 16.27 2.89 36.33
N ILE A 164 14.99 3.26 36.30
CA ILE A 164 14.27 3.58 35.08
C ILE A 164 14.89 4.80 34.37
N GLY A 165 15.27 5.83 35.15
CA GLY A 165 15.95 7.01 34.58
C GLY A 165 17.31 6.67 33.95
N VAL A 166 18.12 5.85 34.63
CA VAL A 166 19.40 5.34 34.11
C VAL A 166 19.18 4.52 32.84
N TYR A 167 18.17 3.64 32.83
CA TYR A 167 17.83 2.83 31.66
C TYR A 167 17.50 3.70 30.45
N PHE A 168 16.61 4.71 30.58
CA PHE A 168 16.28 5.62 29.49
C PHE A 168 17.49 6.42 28.99
N SER A 169 18.34 6.89 29.89
CA SER A 169 19.57 7.59 29.54
C SER A 169 20.52 6.71 28.74
N LEU A 170 20.70 5.45 29.15
CA LEU A 170 21.55 4.47 28.48
C LEU A 170 21.02 4.12 27.09
N VAL A 171 19.71 3.89 26.97
CA VAL A 171 19.06 3.62 25.68
C VAL A 171 19.22 4.80 24.72
N LEU A 172 19.05 6.04 25.20
CA LEU A 172 19.20 7.24 24.37
C LEU A 172 20.63 7.37 23.84
N VAL A 173 21.63 7.11 24.67
CA VAL A 173 23.05 7.10 24.26
C VAL A 173 23.30 5.98 23.25
N LEU A 174 22.82 4.75 23.53
CA LEU A 174 23.03 3.59 22.65
C LEU A 174 22.40 3.83 21.27
N VAL A 175 21.17 4.30 21.23
CA VAL A 175 20.48 4.63 19.98
C VAL A 175 21.24 5.72 19.24
N GLY A 176 21.70 6.77 19.92
CA GLY A 176 22.52 7.84 19.33
C GLY A 176 23.82 7.33 18.73
N VAL A 177 24.51 6.39 19.39
CA VAL A 177 25.73 5.75 18.88
C VAL A 177 25.43 4.89 17.65
N VAL A 178 24.42 4.00 17.72
CA VAL A 178 24.03 3.14 16.61
C VAL A 178 23.70 3.95 15.36
N PHE A 179 22.91 5.02 15.49
CA PHE A 179 22.58 5.92 14.36
C PHE A 179 23.79 6.71 13.85
N SER A 180 24.81 6.95 14.65
CA SER A 180 26.01 7.65 14.22
C SER A 180 27.02 6.77 13.49
N VAL A 181 27.08 5.48 13.83
CA VAL A 181 28.03 4.51 13.26
C VAL A 181 27.46 3.85 12.00
N PHE A 182 26.13 3.61 11.97
CA PHE A 182 25.45 2.89 10.91
C PHE A 182 24.49 3.79 10.13
N GLU A 183 24.89 5.01 9.75
CA GLU A 183 24.02 6.01 9.12
C GLU A 183 23.40 5.47 7.80
N GLU A 184 24.15 4.77 6.97
CA GLU A 184 23.63 4.14 5.75
C GLU A 184 22.66 2.98 6.02
N MET A 185 22.96 2.12 7.01
CA MET A 185 22.07 1.04 7.41
C MET A 185 20.78 1.59 8.05
N ALA A 186 20.89 2.61 8.87
CA ALA A 186 19.72 3.24 9.52
C ALA A 186 18.75 3.85 8.48
N LEU A 187 19.27 4.40 7.39
CA LEU A 187 18.46 4.89 6.27
C LEU A 187 17.77 3.74 5.50
N LYS A 188 18.47 2.63 5.27
CA LYS A 188 17.98 1.45 4.54
C LYS A 188 16.92 0.68 5.34
N TYR A 189 17.10 0.55 6.66
CA TYR A 189 16.17 -0.17 7.54
C TYR A 189 15.14 0.71 8.25
N ARG A 190 15.03 1.98 7.87
CA ARG A 190 14.12 2.95 8.49
C ARG A 190 12.65 2.48 8.55
N GLU A 191 12.22 1.68 7.59
CA GLU A 191 10.87 1.10 7.56
C GLU A 191 10.71 -0.11 8.50
N SER A 192 11.79 -0.85 8.74
CA SER A 192 11.82 -2.02 9.63
C SER A 192 11.93 -1.64 11.12
N LEU A 193 12.34 -0.41 11.44
CA LEU A 193 12.54 0.07 12.82
C LEU A 193 11.25 0.27 13.62
N GLY A 194 10.08 0.15 13.00
CA GLY A 194 8.76 0.32 13.67
C GLY A 194 8.50 -0.61 14.86
N GLY A 195 9.20 -1.74 14.97
CA GLY A 195 9.13 -2.67 16.09
C GLY A 195 10.08 -2.39 17.26
N MET A 196 11.15 -1.65 17.04
CA MET A 196 12.21 -1.39 18.03
C MET A 196 11.71 -0.74 19.34
N PRO A 197 10.81 0.27 19.33
CA PRO A 197 10.34 0.86 20.58
C PRO A 197 9.67 -0.15 21.51
N LYS A 198 8.97 -1.16 20.96
CA LYS A 198 8.34 -2.22 21.77
C LYS A 198 9.37 -3.13 22.41
N VAL A 199 10.43 -3.50 21.68
CA VAL A 199 11.52 -4.34 22.22
C VAL A 199 12.25 -3.60 23.34
N ILE A 200 12.60 -2.33 23.13
CA ILE A 200 13.23 -1.47 24.14
C ILE A 200 12.35 -1.36 25.39
N ALA A 201 11.05 -1.15 25.22
CA ALA A 201 10.10 -1.08 26.32
C ALA A 201 10.01 -2.40 27.11
N SER A 202 10.02 -3.55 26.42
CA SER A 202 10.00 -4.86 27.06
C SER A 202 11.27 -5.15 27.85
N LEU A 203 12.44 -4.79 27.32
CA LEU A 203 13.72 -4.90 28.03
C LEU A 203 13.76 -3.98 29.25
N GLY A 204 13.25 -2.76 29.15
CA GLY A 204 13.15 -1.83 30.26
C GLY A 204 12.23 -2.33 31.39
N PHE A 205 11.10 -2.92 31.03
CA PHE A 205 10.23 -3.58 32.00
C PHE A 205 10.92 -4.77 32.67
N LEU A 206 11.62 -5.62 31.91
CA LEU A 206 12.34 -6.76 32.44
C LEU A 206 13.47 -6.34 33.36
N SER A 207 14.21 -5.27 33.04
CA SER A 207 15.25 -4.70 33.90
C SER A 207 14.67 -4.15 35.22
N SER A 208 13.51 -3.51 35.17
CA SER A 208 12.78 -3.04 36.33
C SER A 208 12.32 -4.19 37.24
N PHE A 209 11.82 -5.27 36.62
CA PHE A 209 11.45 -6.49 37.36
C PHE A 209 12.66 -7.13 38.03
N ALA A 210 13.77 -7.31 37.31
CA ALA A 210 15.00 -7.86 37.88
C ALA A 210 15.52 -7.02 39.02
N PHE A 211 15.47 -5.69 38.94
CA PHE A 211 15.84 -4.80 40.00
C PHE A 211 14.93 -4.95 41.24
N ILE A 212 13.60 -5.04 41.06
CA ILE A 212 12.67 -5.24 42.19
C ILE A 212 12.99 -6.55 42.93
N VAL A 213 13.23 -7.64 42.16
CA VAL A 213 13.62 -8.93 42.78
C VAL A 213 14.94 -8.82 43.55
N PHE A 214 15.93 -8.16 42.96
CA PHE A 214 17.23 -7.95 43.64
C PHE A 214 17.10 -7.10 44.92
N ASP A 215 16.36 -5.98 44.86
CA ASP A 215 16.15 -5.10 46.03
C ASP A 215 15.34 -5.81 47.13
N PHE A 216 14.42 -6.72 46.74
CA PHE A 216 13.67 -7.55 47.67
C PHE A 216 14.56 -8.58 48.38
N LEU A 217 15.44 -9.27 47.65
CA LEU A 217 16.38 -10.25 48.21
C LEU A 217 17.44 -9.59 49.11
N SER A 218 17.82 -8.35 48.83
CA SER A 218 18.75 -7.56 49.63
C SER A 218 18.10 -6.89 50.86
N GLY A 219 16.79 -7.09 51.09
CA GLY A 219 16.06 -6.52 52.24
C GLY A 219 15.77 -5.02 52.12
N GLY A 220 15.98 -4.41 50.94
CA GLY A 220 15.82 -2.97 50.73
C GLY A 220 14.46 -2.56 50.15
N ALA A 221 13.57 -3.50 49.85
CA ALA A 221 12.30 -3.23 49.18
C ALA A 221 11.24 -2.61 50.13
N PRO A 222 10.42 -1.68 49.63
CA PRO A 222 9.43 -0.94 50.43
C PRO A 222 8.16 -1.75 50.76
N GLY A 223 8.19 -3.06 50.66
CA GLY A 223 7.08 -3.97 50.91
C GLY A 223 6.42 -4.52 49.65
N ILE A 224 5.85 -5.72 49.76
CA ILE A 224 5.31 -6.49 48.61
C ILE A 224 4.26 -5.71 47.84
N LEU A 225 3.34 -5.02 48.52
CA LEU A 225 2.25 -4.29 47.85
C LEU A 225 2.78 -3.15 47.00
N ILE A 226 3.70 -2.36 47.51
CA ILE A 226 4.33 -1.24 46.80
C ILE A 226 5.14 -1.78 45.61
N ALA A 227 5.84 -2.89 45.78
CA ALA A 227 6.60 -3.54 44.72
C ALA A 227 5.70 -3.99 43.56
N VAL A 228 4.57 -4.64 43.86
CA VAL A 228 3.60 -5.08 42.82
C VAL A 228 2.97 -3.90 42.10
N ILE A 229 2.53 -2.87 42.82
CA ILE A 229 1.97 -1.65 42.19
C ILE A 229 3.02 -0.97 41.33
N SER A 230 4.26 -0.84 41.83
CA SER A 230 5.35 -0.23 41.05
C SER A 230 5.72 -1.02 39.81
N LEU A 231 5.65 -2.36 39.87
CA LEU A 231 5.85 -3.21 38.70
C LEU A 231 4.78 -2.98 37.63
N LEU A 232 3.50 -2.88 38.03
CA LEU A 232 2.40 -2.59 37.11
C LEU A 232 2.51 -1.18 36.53
N LEU A 233 2.89 -0.19 37.34
CA LEU A 233 3.17 1.17 36.85
C LEU A 233 4.35 1.20 35.90
N ALA A 234 5.44 0.49 36.17
CA ALA A 234 6.59 0.37 35.29
C ALA A 234 6.18 -0.21 33.93
N ARG A 235 5.38 -1.30 33.94
CA ARG A 235 4.85 -1.88 32.71
C ARG A 235 4.06 -0.86 31.86
N GLN A 236 3.17 -0.11 32.51
CA GLN A 236 2.38 0.93 31.82
C GLN A 236 3.28 2.07 31.31
N LEU A 237 4.22 2.52 32.12
CA LEU A 237 5.17 3.57 31.77
C LEU A 237 5.96 3.21 30.50
N PHE A 238 6.56 2.01 30.44
CA PHE A 238 7.30 1.57 29.26
C PHE A 238 6.41 1.39 28.03
N ALA A 239 5.21 0.85 28.19
CA ALA A 239 4.25 0.71 27.09
C ALA A 239 3.85 2.08 26.52
N ARG A 240 3.66 3.10 27.36
CA ARG A 240 3.32 4.45 26.93
C ARG A 240 4.47 5.17 26.24
N VAL A 241 5.70 4.99 26.71
CA VAL A 241 6.89 5.54 26.04
C VAL A 241 7.05 4.92 24.65
N ALA A 242 6.85 3.61 24.52
CA ALA A 242 6.90 2.95 23.21
C ALA A 242 5.82 3.49 22.25
N GLY A 243 4.60 3.71 22.76
CA GLY A 243 3.52 4.35 22.01
C GLY A 243 3.86 5.77 21.58
N LEU A 244 4.36 6.58 22.51
CA LEU A 244 4.76 7.97 22.25
C LEU A 244 5.84 8.07 21.17
N ILE A 245 6.87 7.24 21.24
CA ILE A 245 7.94 7.20 20.23
C ILE A 245 7.36 6.84 18.85
N LYS A 246 6.48 5.84 18.80
CA LYS A 246 5.81 5.43 17.57
C LYS A 246 4.93 6.54 16.99
N ASP A 247 4.08 7.15 17.82
CA ASP A 247 3.17 8.23 17.39
C ASP A 247 3.96 9.44 16.89
N GLN A 248 5.05 9.80 17.59
CA GLN A 248 5.95 10.87 17.18
C GLN A 248 6.61 10.58 15.82
N PHE A 249 7.07 9.34 15.63
CA PHE A 249 7.65 8.92 14.35
C PHE A 249 6.63 8.95 13.20
N ASP A 250 5.43 8.45 13.43
CA ASP A 250 4.35 8.45 12.46
C ASP A 250 3.87 9.87 12.12
N LEU A 251 3.78 10.77 13.11
CA LEU A 251 3.48 12.19 12.91
C LEU A 251 4.55 12.87 12.05
N TYR A 252 5.83 12.66 12.37
CA TYR A 252 6.92 13.26 11.63
C TYR A 252 7.03 12.71 10.20
N ARG A 253 6.69 11.44 9.98
CA ARG A 253 6.60 10.84 8.63
C ARG A 253 5.55 11.55 7.77
N GLN A 254 4.46 12.01 8.39
CA GLN A 254 3.37 12.74 7.73
C GLN A 254 3.53 14.28 7.82
N LYS A 255 4.72 14.79 8.26
CA LYS A 255 5.00 16.23 8.45
C LYS A 255 4.58 17.09 7.25
N GLY A 256 4.89 16.66 6.02
CA GLY A 256 4.55 17.40 4.80
C GLY A 256 3.04 17.53 4.60
N GLN A 257 2.30 16.43 4.74
CA GLN A 257 0.84 16.40 4.58
C GLN A 257 0.13 17.19 5.68
N LEU A 258 0.50 16.97 6.93
CA LEU A 258 -0.09 17.66 8.08
C LEU A 258 0.24 19.17 8.08
N SER A 259 1.45 19.53 7.65
CA SER A 259 1.82 20.93 7.51
C SER A 259 1.01 21.62 6.41
N ALA A 260 0.82 20.95 5.27
CA ALA A 260 0.00 21.47 4.18
C ALA A 260 -1.47 21.64 4.60
N LEU A 261 -2.01 20.72 5.43
CA LEU A 261 -3.40 20.79 5.90
C LEU A 261 -3.61 21.90 6.95
N PHE A 262 -2.70 22.03 7.93
CA PHE A 262 -2.96 22.84 9.12
C PHE A 262 -2.30 24.21 9.11
N PHE A 263 -1.23 24.44 8.33
CA PHE A 263 -0.53 25.73 8.29
C PHE A 263 -0.85 26.50 7.01
N HIS A 264 -1.28 27.76 7.14
CA HIS A 264 -1.66 28.61 5.99
C HIS A 264 -0.52 28.82 4.99
N GLY A 265 0.70 29.04 5.47
CA GLY A 265 1.87 29.30 4.62
C GLY A 265 2.56 28.05 4.08
N ALA A 266 2.09 26.84 4.45
CA ALA A 266 2.67 25.61 3.95
C ALA A 266 1.93 25.15 2.69
N HIS A 267 2.65 25.06 1.59
CA HIS A 267 2.17 24.41 0.38
C HIS A 267 2.52 22.93 0.43
N TYR A 268 1.63 22.07 -0.09
CA TYR A 268 1.95 20.67 -0.23
C TYR A 268 2.95 20.50 -1.36
N HIS A 269 4.20 20.36 -0.99
CA HIS A 269 5.22 19.85 -1.88
C HIS A 269 5.33 18.37 -1.58
N ASP A 270 4.98 17.54 -2.55
CA ASP A 270 5.23 16.12 -2.44
C ASP A 270 6.74 15.89 -2.36
N LEU A 271 7.26 15.92 -1.13
CA LEU A 271 8.70 15.76 -0.84
C LEU A 271 9.19 14.34 -1.22
N SER A 272 8.25 13.41 -1.48
CA SER A 272 8.60 12.11 -2.06
C SER A 272 9.16 12.28 -3.48
N LYS A 273 8.79 13.38 -4.17
CA LYS A 273 9.31 13.74 -5.50
C LYS A 273 10.68 14.45 -5.45
N HIS A 274 11.15 14.90 -4.30
CA HIS A 274 12.37 15.74 -4.18
C HIS A 274 13.60 15.01 -3.65
N LYS A 275 13.47 13.78 -3.13
CA LYS A 275 14.64 12.90 -3.01
C LYS A 275 14.60 11.97 -4.21
N PRO A 276 15.66 11.91 -5.03
CA PRO A 276 15.75 10.95 -6.11
C PRO A 276 15.77 9.54 -5.49
N ARG A 277 14.59 9.00 -5.22
CA ARG A 277 14.38 7.62 -4.79
C ARG A 277 13.73 6.85 -5.91
N GLY A 278 14.08 5.60 -6.03
CA GLY A 278 13.59 4.75 -7.11
C GLY A 278 14.21 5.17 -8.44
N ILE A 279 13.41 5.11 -9.51
CA ILE A 279 13.89 5.32 -10.90
C ILE A 279 14.64 6.63 -11.13
N TRP A 280 14.33 7.69 -10.36
CA TRP A 280 14.96 9.01 -10.49
C TRP A 280 16.41 9.05 -10.01
N SER A 281 16.83 8.15 -9.11
CA SER A 281 18.22 8.04 -8.66
C SER A 281 19.14 7.49 -9.74
N LEU A 282 18.59 6.82 -10.75
CA LEU A 282 19.32 6.21 -11.85
C LEU A 282 19.60 7.15 -13.02
N LEU A 283 19.09 8.38 -12.98
CA LEU A 283 19.18 9.32 -14.11
C LEU A 283 20.49 10.10 -14.18
N GLU A 284 21.18 10.28 -13.06
CA GLU A 284 22.44 11.01 -13.01
C GLU A 284 23.47 10.38 -13.99
N PRO A 285 24.13 11.16 -14.85
CA PRO A 285 24.95 10.63 -15.95
C PRO A 285 26.00 9.61 -15.53
N GLU A 286 26.71 9.85 -14.45
CA GLU A 286 27.74 8.94 -13.92
C GLU A 286 27.13 7.66 -13.35
N VAL A 287 26.03 7.78 -12.60
CA VAL A 287 25.29 6.65 -12.04
C VAL A 287 24.71 5.82 -13.18
N ARG A 288 24.05 6.50 -14.16
CA ARG A 288 23.45 5.86 -15.33
C ARG A 288 24.46 5.02 -16.11
N ARG A 289 25.63 5.60 -16.43
CA ARG A 289 26.67 4.88 -17.16
C ARG A 289 27.11 3.62 -16.44
N ARG A 290 27.31 3.71 -15.12
CA ARG A 290 27.76 2.58 -14.29
C ARG A 290 26.76 1.44 -14.30
N TRP A 291 25.51 1.70 -13.90
CA TRP A 291 24.52 0.62 -13.81
C TRP A 291 24.13 0.05 -15.19
N VAL A 292 24.14 0.86 -16.26
CA VAL A 292 23.89 0.36 -17.62
C VAL A 292 25.00 -0.62 -18.04
N LEU A 293 26.25 -0.31 -17.77
CA LEU A 293 27.38 -1.22 -18.04
C LEU A 293 27.27 -2.51 -17.22
N GLU A 294 26.92 -2.42 -15.94
CA GLU A 294 26.68 -3.58 -15.06
C GLU A 294 25.54 -4.47 -15.61
N VAL A 295 24.43 -3.86 -16.03
CA VAL A 295 23.29 -4.60 -16.62
C VAL A 295 23.67 -5.30 -17.93
N ILE A 296 24.41 -4.64 -18.81
CA ILE A 296 24.87 -5.26 -20.07
C ILE A 296 25.83 -6.41 -19.78
N ALA A 297 26.78 -6.21 -18.86
CA ALA A 297 27.71 -7.26 -18.49
C ALA A 297 27.00 -8.48 -17.88
N ASP A 298 26.01 -8.27 -17.03
CA ASP A 298 25.23 -9.33 -16.39
C ASP A 298 24.28 -10.05 -17.36
N ALA A 299 23.48 -9.27 -18.12
CA ALA A 299 22.43 -9.82 -18.97
C ALA A 299 22.93 -10.44 -20.26
N VAL A 300 23.93 -9.83 -20.89
CA VAL A 300 24.43 -10.20 -22.22
C VAL A 300 25.80 -10.91 -22.18
N ARG A 301 26.47 -10.85 -21.01
CA ARG A 301 27.82 -11.39 -20.78
C ARG A 301 28.88 -10.78 -21.72
N ILE A 302 28.70 -9.52 -22.09
CA ILE A 302 29.64 -8.73 -22.89
C ILE A 302 30.19 -7.60 -22.03
N GLN A 303 31.50 -7.44 -22.00
CA GLN A 303 32.17 -6.27 -21.43
C GLN A 303 32.34 -5.23 -22.55
N ALA A 304 31.77 -4.04 -22.34
CA ALA A 304 31.92 -2.89 -23.22
C ALA A 304 32.47 -1.70 -22.45
N ASP A 305 33.46 -1.03 -23.02
CA ASP A 305 34.05 0.18 -22.41
C ASP A 305 33.39 1.46 -22.89
N SER A 306 32.83 1.45 -24.12
CA SER A 306 32.16 2.56 -24.74
C SER A 306 30.73 2.21 -25.15
N ILE A 307 29.77 2.93 -24.56
CA ILE A 307 28.35 2.80 -24.86
C ILE A 307 27.73 4.16 -25.19
N SER A 308 26.74 4.16 -26.07
CA SER A 308 25.84 5.30 -26.26
C SER A 308 24.46 4.94 -25.68
N VAL A 309 23.90 5.87 -24.90
CA VAL A 309 22.65 5.65 -24.17
C VAL A 309 21.64 6.72 -24.56
N HIS A 310 20.54 6.31 -25.20
CA HIS A 310 19.47 7.19 -25.63
C HIS A 310 18.18 6.88 -24.90
N PHE A 311 17.51 7.89 -24.38
CA PHE A 311 16.19 7.75 -23.76
C PHE A 311 15.13 7.44 -24.81
N VAL A 312 14.28 6.45 -24.54
CA VAL A 312 13.13 6.08 -25.39
C VAL A 312 11.84 6.38 -24.61
N GLN A 313 11.04 7.30 -25.12
CA GLN A 313 9.78 7.68 -24.51
C GLN A 313 8.70 6.62 -24.77
N SER A 314 8.30 5.88 -23.75
CA SER A 314 7.23 4.86 -23.84
C SER A 314 5.84 5.39 -23.45
N GLY A 315 5.75 6.58 -22.86
CA GLY A 315 4.51 7.12 -22.29
C GLY A 315 3.97 6.33 -21.09
N GLN A 316 4.76 5.41 -20.51
CA GLN A 316 4.39 4.65 -19.31
C GLN A 316 4.95 5.34 -18.06
N PRO A 317 4.07 5.75 -17.11
CA PRO A 317 4.56 6.36 -15.87
C PRO A 317 5.32 5.33 -15.04
N ASP A 318 6.42 5.78 -14.41
CA ASP A 318 7.25 4.96 -13.53
C ASP A 318 7.98 3.80 -14.23
N ILE A 319 8.19 3.90 -15.56
CA ILE A 319 9.01 2.99 -16.35
C ILE A 319 10.01 3.79 -17.17
N LEU A 320 11.28 3.45 -17.06
CA LEU A 320 12.39 4.10 -17.75
C LEU A 320 12.91 3.18 -18.84
N ASN A 321 13.00 3.69 -20.07
CA ASN A 321 13.52 2.94 -21.21
C ASN A 321 14.75 3.63 -21.77
N TYR A 322 15.83 2.86 -21.96
CA TYR A 322 17.04 3.31 -22.64
C TYR A 322 17.39 2.37 -23.79
N LEU A 323 17.61 2.95 -24.98
CA LEU A 323 18.27 2.27 -26.07
C LEU A 323 19.77 2.44 -25.89
N VAL A 324 20.48 1.34 -25.73
CA VAL A 324 21.92 1.28 -25.50
C VAL A 324 22.57 0.64 -26.70
N ALA A 325 23.50 1.35 -27.36
CA ALA A 325 24.31 0.79 -28.43
C ALA A 325 25.75 0.57 -27.93
N LEU A 326 26.33 -0.58 -28.25
CA LEU A 326 27.72 -0.92 -27.95
C LEU A 326 28.59 -0.37 -29.07
N ASN A 327 29.53 0.51 -28.72
CA ASN A 327 30.39 1.17 -29.70
C ASN A 327 31.72 0.43 -29.94
N ASP A 328 32.10 -0.49 -29.05
CA ASP A 328 33.35 -1.19 -29.06
C ASP A 328 33.22 -2.67 -28.64
N GLY A 329 34.30 -3.43 -28.75
CA GLY A 329 34.40 -4.81 -28.26
C GLY A 329 33.70 -5.85 -29.14
N VAL A 330 33.50 -7.04 -28.58
CA VAL A 330 32.92 -8.23 -29.23
C VAL A 330 31.47 -8.01 -29.66
N GLY A 331 30.80 -6.98 -29.11
CA GLY A 331 29.41 -6.66 -29.40
C GLY A 331 29.19 -5.35 -30.17
N ALA A 332 30.24 -4.78 -30.77
CA ALA A 332 30.13 -3.51 -31.47
C ALA A 332 29.00 -3.51 -32.53
N GLY A 333 28.18 -2.47 -32.52
CA GLY A 333 26.99 -2.32 -33.38
C GLY A 333 25.73 -2.99 -32.88
N ARG A 334 25.75 -3.80 -31.81
CA ARG A 334 24.55 -4.34 -31.20
C ARG A 334 23.83 -3.27 -30.38
N GLN A 335 22.52 -3.34 -30.37
CA GLN A 335 21.66 -2.43 -29.64
C GLN A 335 20.75 -3.20 -28.68
N PHE A 336 20.58 -2.66 -27.49
CA PHE A 336 19.73 -3.24 -26.46
C PHE A 336 18.75 -2.21 -25.91
N LEU A 337 17.49 -2.60 -25.73
CA LEU A 337 16.54 -1.82 -24.98
C LEU A 337 16.55 -2.27 -23.53
N ILE A 338 17.00 -1.39 -22.64
CA ILE A 338 16.98 -1.60 -21.20
C ILE A 338 15.76 -0.90 -20.61
N LYS A 339 14.95 -1.64 -19.89
CA LYS A 339 13.70 -1.18 -19.33
C LYS A 339 13.67 -1.39 -17.83
N VAL A 340 13.64 -0.30 -17.05
CA VAL A 340 13.63 -0.33 -15.59
C VAL A 340 12.25 0.04 -15.07
N PHE A 341 11.71 -0.81 -14.21
CA PHE A 341 10.42 -0.60 -13.55
C PHE A 341 10.64 -0.06 -12.15
N ASN A 342 10.03 1.07 -11.82
CA ASN A 342 10.05 1.58 -10.46
C ASN A 342 9.41 0.56 -9.49
N VAL A 343 9.72 0.63 -8.21
CA VAL A 343 9.27 -0.34 -7.18
C VAL A 343 7.74 -0.53 -7.18
N ASN A 344 6.96 0.55 -7.39
CA ASN A 344 5.50 0.50 -7.50
C ASN A 344 4.99 -0.19 -8.78
N ARG A 345 5.87 -0.53 -9.73
CA ARG A 345 5.56 -1.25 -10.98
C ARG A 345 6.17 -2.66 -11.03
N SER A 346 6.71 -3.15 -9.93
CA SER A 346 7.31 -4.49 -9.86
C SER A 346 6.35 -5.62 -10.26
N SER A 347 5.05 -5.47 -9.99
CA SER A 347 4.03 -6.42 -10.45
C SER A 347 3.88 -6.47 -11.97
N TRP A 348 4.03 -5.33 -12.66
CA TRP A 348 4.00 -5.29 -14.12
C TRP A 348 5.24 -5.93 -14.73
N ALA A 349 6.42 -5.71 -14.12
CA ALA A 349 7.64 -6.38 -14.55
C ALA A 349 7.51 -7.91 -14.44
N LYS A 350 7.07 -8.41 -13.30
CA LYS A 350 6.84 -9.85 -13.12
C LYS A 350 5.83 -10.42 -14.12
N HIS A 351 4.74 -9.70 -14.36
CA HIS A 351 3.70 -10.10 -15.31
C HIS A 351 4.22 -10.14 -16.75
N GLU A 352 5.03 -9.15 -17.15
CA GLU A 352 5.71 -9.12 -18.45
C GLU A 352 6.70 -10.28 -18.59
N ALA A 353 7.56 -10.50 -17.61
CA ALA A 353 8.54 -11.59 -17.64
C ALA A 353 7.86 -12.98 -17.73
N THR A 354 6.74 -13.18 -17.02
CA THR A 354 5.97 -14.43 -17.10
C THR A 354 5.52 -14.73 -18.53
N LEU A 355 5.02 -13.72 -19.25
CA LEU A 355 4.63 -13.90 -20.65
C LEU A 355 5.84 -14.20 -21.55
N LEU A 356 6.88 -13.36 -21.47
CA LEU A 356 8.02 -13.43 -22.38
C LEU A 356 8.87 -14.68 -22.18
N LEU A 357 8.90 -15.24 -20.99
CA LEU A 357 9.59 -16.51 -20.70
C LEU A 357 8.77 -17.76 -21.09
N SER A 358 7.45 -17.61 -21.25
CA SER A 358 6.55 -18.72 -21.57
C SER A 358 6.08 -18.73 -23.03
N ALA A 359 6.49 -17.77 -23.86
CA ALA A 359 5.94 -17.53 -25.19
C ALA A 359 7.08 -17.31 -26.23
N ASP A 360 7.53 -18.39 -26.87
CA ASP A 360 8.68 -18.36 -27.78
C ASP A 360 8.43 -17.59 -29.09
N SER A 361 7.18 -17.39 -29.51
CA SER A 361 6.84 -16.81 -30.82
C SER A 361 5.95 -15.57 -30.75
N ILE A 362 5.84 -14.94 -29.59
CA ILE A 362 5.05 -13.72 -29.45
C ILE A 362 5.75 -12.55 -30.19
N PRO A 363 5.01 -11.63 -30.86
CA PRO A 363 5.61 -10.50 -31.57
C PRO A 363 6.19 -9.45 -30.60
N SER A 364 7.28 -9.78 -29.96
CA SER A 364 8.06 -8.97 -29.00
C SER A 364 9.46 -8.71 -29.53
N LEU A 365 10.08 -7.62 -29.07
CA LEU A 365 11.54 -7.57 -29.15
C LEU A 365 12.11 -8.82 -28.47
N PRO A 366 13.22 -9.42 -29.02
CA PRO A 366 13.84 -10.57 -28.40
C PRO A 366 14.21 -10.30 -26.93
N PHE A 367 13.60 -11.04 -26.02
CA PHE A 367 13.83 -10.89 -24.59
C PHE A 367 15.13 -11.62 -24.19
N VAL A 368 16.08 -10.87 -23.65
CA VAL A 368 17.41 -11.40 -23.29
C VAL A 368 17.43 -11.88 -21.85
N ASN A 369 17.05 -11.00 -20.90
CA ASN A 369 17.14 -11.32 -19.48
C ASN A 369 16.26 -10.37 -18.63
N ALA A 370 15.94 -10.83 -17.42
CA ALA A 370 15.38 -10.02 -16.34
C ALA A 370 16.38 -9.97 -15.18
N THR A 371 16.80 -8.78 -14.79
CA THR A 371 17.72 -8.53 -13.70
C THR A 371 17.18 -7.47 -12.73
N VAL A 372 17.97 -7.02 -11.77
CA VAL A 372 17.58 -6.04 -10.76
C VAL A 372 18.65 -4.95 -10.68
N VAL A 373 18.21 -3.69 -10.71
CA VAL A 373 19.05 -2.50 -10.53
C VAL A 373 18.55 -1.71 -9.34
N ASP A 374 19.37 -1.54 -8.32
CA ASP A 374 19.03 -0.81 -7.07
C ASP A 374 17.65 -1.23 -6.48
N GLY A 375 17.38 -2.55 -6.47
CA GLY A 375 16.13 -3.12 -5.98
C GLY A 375 14.92 -2.98 -6.91
N MET A 376 15.11 -2.44 -8.11
CA MET A 376 14.09 -2.28 -9.16
C MET A 376 14.25 -3.34 -10.25
N SER A 377 13.12 -3.91 -10.71
CA SER A 377 13.15 -4.88 -11.82
C SER A 377 13.62 -4.24 -13.10
N CYS A 378 14.51 -4.91 -13.81
CA CYS A 378 15.10 -4.46 -15.06
C CYS A 378 14.98 -5.55 -16.12
N HIS A 379 14.43 -5.23 -17.29
CA HIS A 379 14.33 -6.13 -18.45
C HIS A 379 15.25 -5.66 -19.56
N VAL A 380 15.91 -6.61 -20.21
CA VAL A 380 16.81 -6.36 -21.33
C VAL A 380 16.29 -7.07 -22.56
N PHE A 381 16.13 -6.31 -23.64
CA PHE A 381 15.71 -6.81 -24.96
C PHE A 381 16.81 -6.51 -25.97
N GLU A 382 16.99 -7.38 -26.94
CA GLU A 382 17.82 -7.08 -28.10
C GLU A 382 17.01 -6.23 -29.09
N ALA A 383 17.56 -5.09 -29.47
CA ALA A 383 16.95 -4.14 -30.38
C ALA A 383 17.75 -3.95 -31.68
N THR A 384 18.75 -4.78 -31.92
CA THR A 384 19.59 -4.71 -33.12
C THR A 384 18.74 -4.94 -34.37
N GLY A 385 18.79 -4.01 -35.35
CA GLY A 385 17.96 -4.07 -36.54
C GLY A 385 16.50 -3.68 -36.34
N TYR A 386 16.14 -3.18 -35.15
CA TYR A 386 14.81 -2.63 -34.88
C TYR A 386 14.88 -1.12 -34.64
N ARG A 387 13.86 -0.41 -35.10
CA ARG A 387 13.63 1.00 -34.77
C ARG A 387 12.26 1.21 -34.17
N CYS A 388 12.15 2.21 -33.34
CA CYS A 388 10.88 2.59 -32.74
C CYS A 388 9.96 3.24 -33.79
N CYS A 389 8.69 2.83 -33.86
CA CYS A 389 7.70 3.44 -34.76
C CYS A 389 7.35 4.87 -34.32
N SER A 390 7.28 5.78 -35.27
CA SER A 390 6.70 7.11 -35.08
C SER A 390 5.20 7.05 -34.79
N ALA A 391 4.58 8.15 -34.40
CA ALA A 391 3.14 8.22 -34.12
C ALA A 391 2.30 7.84 -35.35
N VAL A 392 2.71 8.32 -36.52
CA VAL A 392 2.00 8.03 -37.80
C VAL A 392 2.14 6.56 -38.19
N GLU A 393 3.34 6.00 -38.07
CA GLU A 393 3.59 4.59 -38.36
C GLU A 393 2.83 3.68 -37.37
N THR A 394 2.83 4.02 -36.09
CA THR A 394 2.09 3.27 -35.06
C THR A 394 0.59 3.24 -35.39
N ALA A 395 -0.01 4.37 -35.75
CA ALA A 395 -1.42 4.43 -36.09
C ALA A 395 -1.78 3.54 -37.30
N LYS A 396 -0.89 3.45 -38.30
CA LYS A 396 -1.08 2.57 -39.46
C LYS A 396 -0.84 1.09 -39.10
N ALA A 397 0.20 0.79 -38.33
CA ALA A 397 0.61 -0.57 -38.02
C ALA A 397 -0.18 -1.19 -36.84
N GLN A 398 -0.95 -0.42 -36.10
CA GLN A 398 -1.66 -0.91 -34.92
C GLN A 398 -2.62 -2.06 -35.24
N MET A 399 -3.33 -1.98 -36.37
CA MET A 399 -4.26 -3.03 -36.76
C MET A 399 -3.50 -4.28 -37.23
N GLU A 400 -2.45 -4.11 -38.01
CA GLU A 400 -1.60 -5.20 -38.46
C GLU A 400 -0.96 -5.93 -37.27
N PHE A 401 -0.49 -5.20 -36.28
CA PHE A 401 0.04 -5.78 -35.04
C PHE A 401 -1.04 -6.58 -34.29
N ARG A 402 -2.29 -6.10 -34.23
CA ARG A 402 -3.39 -6.84 -33.59
C ARG A 402 -3.71 -8.13 -34.33
N VAL A 403 -3.70 -8.10 -35.68
CA VAL A 403 -3.84 -9.32 -36.50
C VAL A 403 -2.72 -10.30 -36.14
N LEU A 404 -1.48 -9.85 -36.19
CA LEU A 404 -0.31 -10.67 -35.84
C LEU A 404 -0.42 -11.28 -34.44
N LEU A 405 -0.81 -10.48 -33.44
CA LEU A 405 -1.00 -10.97 -32.07
C LEU A 405 -2.15 -12.00 -31.96
N SER A 406 -3.21 -11.84 -32.75
CA SER A 406 -4.33 -12.77 -32.75
C SER A 406 -4.00 -14.14 -33.37
N THR A 407 -2.97 -14.23 -34.18
CA THR A 407 -2.47 -15.51 -34.74
C THR A 407 -1.61 -16.27 -33.71
N PHE A 408 -1.16 -15.63 -32.65
CA PHE A 408 -0.40 -16.26 -31.57
C PHE A 408 -1.32 -17.10 -30.68
N SER A 409 -0.95 -18.37 -30.45
CA SER A 409 -1.66 -19.27 -29.53
C SER A 409 -0.90 -19.39 -28.21
N PRO A 410 -1.47 -18.92 -27.09
CA PRO A 410 -0.80 -19.05 -25.80
C PRO A 410 -0.71 -20.53 -25.38
N SER A 411 0.40 -20.90 -24.73
CA SER A 411 0.59 -22.25 -24.21
C SER A 411 -0.44 -22.61 -23.12
N PRO A 412 -0.85 -23.89 -23.00
CA PRO A 412 -1.78 -24.30 -21.95
C PRO A 412 -1.30 -23.93 -20.53
N ASP A 413 0.01 -23.98 -20.29
CA ASP A 413 0.58 -23.64 -18.99
C ASP A 413 0.43 -22.15 -18.67
N LEU A 414 0.64 -21.27 -19.66
CA LEU A 414 0.42 -19.84 -19.52
C LEU A 414 -1.06 -19.53 -19.28
N VAL A 415 -1.96 -20.16 -20.02
CA VAL A 415 -3.42 -20.04 -19.84
C VAL A 415 -3.81 -20.46 -18.41
N ASN A 416 -3.35 -21.61 -17.96
CA ASN A 416 -3.64 -22.13 -16.61
C ASN A 416 -3.08 -21.21 -15.51
N ALA A 417 -1.86 -20.68 -15.68
CA ALA A 417 -1.26 -19.74 -14.73
C ALA A 417 -2.07 -18.43 -14.65
N TYR A 418 -2.50 -17.90 -15.80
CA TYR A 418 -3.33 -16.70 -15.86
C TYR A 418 -4.69 -16.91 -15.19
N VAL A 419 -5.39 -18.02 -15.53
CA VAL A 419 -6.73 -18.35 -15.01
C VAL A 419 -6.74 -18.50 -13.48
N ARG A 420 -5.67 -19.05 -12.89
CA ARG A 420 -5.53 -19.13 -11.42
C ARG A 420 -5.27 -17.79 -10.75
N SER A 421 -4.76 -16.81 -11.49
CA SER A 421 -4.25 -15.56 -10.94
C SER A 421 -5.19 -14.37 -11.18
N ARG A 422 -6.00 -14.41 -12.24
CA ARG A 422 -6.82 -13.26 -12.67
C ARG A 422 -8.22 -13.66 -13.12
N THR A 423 -9.19 -12.84 -12.74
CA THR A 423 -10.57 -12.96 -13.20
C THR A 423 -10.68 -12.47 -14.65
N ARG A 424 -11.30 -13.26 -15.51
CA ARG A 424 -11.52 -12.95 -16.93
C ARG A 424 -12.70 -11.99 -17.11
N SER A 425 -12.78 -11.29 -18.24
CA SER A 425 -13.82 -10.30 -18.51
C SER A 425 -15.23 -10.86 -18.32
N TRP A 426 -15.53 -12.03 -18.88
CA TRP A 426 -16.87 -12.65 -18.79
C TRP A 426 -17.23 -13.17 -17.39
N GLN A 427 -16.26 -13.48 -16.53
CA GLN A 427 -16.53 -13.88 -15.15
C GLN A 427 -17.03 -12.72 -14.29
N ARG A 428 -16.71 -11.49 -14.70
CA ARG A 428 -17.18 -10.24 -14.05
C ARG A 428 -18.58 -9.83 -14.47
N LEU A 429 -19.12 -10.46 -15.53
CA LEU A 429 -20.50 -10.26 -15.97
C LEU A 429 -21.42 -11.08 -15.06
N ASP A 430 -21.95 -10.51 -14.00
CA ASP A 430 -22.85 -11.16 -13.07
C ASP A 430 -24.15 -10.38 -12.84
N ASP A 431 -25.11 -11.03 -12.19
CA ASP A 431 -26.41 -10.43 -11.90
C ASP A 431 -26.30 -9.21 -10.97
N GLU A 432 -25.32 -9.18 -10.08
CA GLU A 432 -25.10 -8.05 -9.17
C GLU A 432 -24.67 -6.80 -9.94
N LEU A 433 -23.82 -6.96 -10.95
CA LEU A 433 -23.40 -5.88 -11.83
C LEU A 433 -24.58 -5.33 -12.63
N LEU A 434 -25.45 -6.23 -13.17
CA LEU A 434 -26.66 -5.81 -13.90
C LEU A 434 -27.63 -5.06 -12.98
N LYS A 435 -27.86 -5.52 -11.75
CA LYS A 435 -28.70 -4.81 -10.76
C LYS A 435 -28.15 -3.42 -10.45
N ARG A 436 -26.84 -3.31 -10.27
CA ARG A 436 -26.21 -1.99 -10.04
C ARG A 436 -26.41 -1.04 -11.22
N LEU A 437 -26.27 -1.54 -12.44
CA LEU A 437 -26.48 -0.76 -13.65
C LEU A 437 -27.94 -0.30 -13.77
N GLU A 438 -28.89 -1.18 -13.52
CA GLU A 438 -30.33 -0.89 -13.51
C GLU A 438 -30.69 0.18 -12.46
N TRP A 439 -30.19 0.05 -11.23
CA TRP A 439 -30.41 1.04 -10.17
C TRP A 439 -29.82 2.43 -10.51
N LEU A 440 -28.65 2.45 -11.17
CA LEU A 440 -28.03 3.72 -11.61
C LEU A 440 -28.80 4.42 -12.71
N LEU A 441 -29.43 3.67 -13.61
CA LEU A 441 -30.21 4.22 -14.72
C LEU A 441 -31.62 4.63 -14.29
N GLY A 442 -32.16 4.01 -13.22
CA GLY A 442 -33.49 4.31 -12.68
C GLY A 442 -34.57 4.26 -13.75
N ASP A 443 -35.37 5.33 -13.89
CA ASP A 443 -36.46 5.44 -14.85
C ASP A 443 -36.00 5.40 -16.33
N ASN A 444 -34.73 5.54 -16.61
CA ASN A 444 -34.16 5.42 -17.96
C ASN A 444 -33.80 3.96 -18.34
N ALA A 445 -33.95 3.02 -17.41
CA ALA A 445 -33.73 1.60 -17.66
C ALA A 445 -34.99 0.96 -18.23
N ASP A 446 -34.86 0.21 -19.34
CA ASP A 446 -35.94 -0.68 -19.79
C ASP A 446 -35.86 -2.01 -19.01
N PRO A 447 -36.84 -2.31 -18.12
CA PRO A 447 -36.84 -3.53 -17.34
C PRO A 447 -36.85 -4.80 -18.23
N LEU A 448 -37.54 -4.77 -19.38
CA LEU A 448 -37.62 -5.90 -20.28
C LEU A 448 -36.26 -6.23 -20.89
N LEU A 449 -35.45 -5.22 -21.19
CA LEU A 449 -34.09 -5.40 -21.69
C LEU A 449 -33.19 -6.05 -20.62
N PHE A 450 -33.30 -5.60 -19.37
CA PHE A 450 -32.54 -6.20 -18.27
C PHE A 450 -32.95 -7.63 -17.98
N ASP A 451 -34.26 -7.93 -17.97
CA ASP A 451 -34.76 -9.29 -17.76
C ASP A 451 -34.32 -10.24 -18.88
N SER A 452 -34.38 -9.77 -20.13
CA SER A 452 -33.88 -10.51 -21.30
C SER A 452 -32.39 -10.78 -21.22
N PHE A 453 -31.60 -9.82 -20.78
CA PHE A 453 -30.17 -9.95 -20.61
C PHE A 453 -29.82 -10.94 -19.47
N ARG A 454 -30.52 -10.85 -18.32
CA ARG A 454 -30.38 -11.79 -17.22
C ARG A 454 -30.69 -13.24 -17.62
N ALA A 455 -31.78 -13.41 -18.38
CA ALA A 455 -32.16 -14.75 -18.86
C ALA A 455 -31.06 -15.38 -19.72
N LYS A 456 -30.32 -14.57 -20.50
CA LYS A 456 -29.25 -15.04 -21.40
C LYS A 456 -27.84 -14.96 -20.77
N LEU A 457 -27.69 -14.42 -19.57
CA LEU A 457 -26.38 -14.17 -18.95
C LEU A 457 -25.50 -15.41 -18.88
N GLN A 458 -26.07 -16.56 -18.51
CA GLN A 458 -25.35 -17.83 -18.44
C GLN A 458 -24.90 -18.32 -19.82
N ARG A 459 -25.74 -18.14 -20.86
CA ARG A 459 -25.39 -18.45 -22.25
C ARG A 459 -24.24 -17.57 -22.71
N ILE A 460 -24.30 -16.25 -22.46
CA ILE A 460 -23.25 -15.29 -22.76
C ILE A 460 -21.91 -15.71 -22.12
N ARG A 461 -21.93 -16.03 -20.83
CA ARG A 461 -20.71 -16.44 -20.12
C ARG A 461 -20.11 -17.72 -20.69
N ARG A 462 -20.92 -18.76 -20.91
CA ARG A 462 -20.49 -20.04 -21.49
C ARG A 462 -19.95 -19.85 -22.91
N PHE A 463 -20.60 -19.02 -23.70
CA PHE A 463 -20.14 -18.71 -25.05
C PHE A 463 -18.74 -18.07 -25.03
N LEU A 464 -18.54 -17.00 -24.25
CA LEU A 464 -17.26 -16.33 -24.14
C LEU A 464 -16.17 -17.26 -23.54
N GLU A 465 -16.53 -18.16 -22.64
CA GLU A 465 -15.63 -19.15 -22.07
C GLU A 465 -15.19 -20.20 -23.10
N ALA A 466 -16.07 -20.60 -23.99
CA ALA A 466 -15.80 -21.57 -25.04
C ALA A 466 -15.03 -20.99 -26.24
N MET A 467 -15.01 -19.65 -26.40
CA MET A 467 -14.27 -19.02 -27.48
C MET A 467 -12.76 -19.24 -27.38
N PRO A 468 -12.06 -19.32 -28.51
CA PRO A 468 -10.61 -19.30 -28.51
C PRO A 468 -10.06 -18.04 -27.84
N HIS A 469 -9.14 -18.21 -26.89
CA HIS A 469 -8.52 -17.09 -26.18
C HIS A 469 -7.21 -16.67 -26.81
N GLY A 470 -6.94 -15.37 -26.77
CA GLY A 470 -5.71 -14.76 -27.26
C GLY A 470 -5.11 -13.78 -26.26
N ILE A 471 -3.87 -13.43 -26.49
CA ILE A 471 -3.23 -12.34 -25.74
C ILE A 471 -3.75 -11.01 -26.28
N PHE A 472 -4.21 -10.17 -25.38
CA PHE A 472 -4.64 -8.81 -25.67
C PHE A 472 -3.76 -7.78 -24.93
N VAL A 473 -3.40 -6.69 -25.61
CA VAL A 473 -2.63 -5.57 -25.05
C VAL A 473 -3.31 -4.26 -25.39
N GLN A 474 -3.58 -3.45 -24.37
CA GLN A 474 -4.18 -2.12 -24.54
C GLN A 474 -3.16 -1.08 -25.04
N ASP A 475 -1.89 -1.25 -24.71
CA ASP A 475 -0.84 -0.22 -24.79
C ASP A 475 -0.04 -0.28 -26.09
N VAL A 476 -0.69 -0.43 -27.25
CA VAL A 476 -0.03 -0.33 -28.55
C VAL A 476 0.03 1.15 -28.96
N ARG A 477 1.17 1.80 -28.71
CA ARG A 477 1.36 3.25 -28.90
C ARG A 477 2.79 3.59 -29.34
N PRO A 478 3.04 4.83 -29.79
CA PRO A 478 4.39 5.29 -30.10
C PRO A 478 5.35 5.09 -28.93
N GLY A 479 6.58 4.71 -29.19
CA GLY A 479 7.57 4.41 -28.18
C GLY A 479 7.52 2.99 -27.62
N VAL A 480 6.48 2.21 -27.96
CA VAL A 480 6.30 0.82 -27.52
C VAL A 480 6.30 -0.15 -28.70
N LEU A 481 5.79 0.28 -29.87
CA LEU A 481 5.80 -0.51 -31.09
C LEU A 481 7.09 -0.26 -31.88
N TRP A 482 7.72 -1.34 -32.33
CA TRP A 482 8.98 -1.36 -33.05
C TRP A 482 8.80 -2.08 -34.38
N ILE A 483 9.62 -1.72 -35.36
CA ILE A 483 9.64 -2.34 -36.68
C ILE A 483 11.08 -2.70 -37.03
N ASN A 484 11.29 -3.88 -37.60
CA ASN A 484 12.60 -4.29 -38.13
C ASN A 484 12.78 -3.88 -39.59
N ASP A 485 13.98 -4.08 -40.11
CA ASP A 485 14.35 -3.73 -41.50
C ASP A 485 13.54 -4.51 -42.54
N GLN A 486 12.91 -5.63 -42.18
CA GLN A 486 12.07 -6.47 -43.05
C GLN A 486 10.58 -6.12 -42.93
N GLY A 487 10.22 -5.09 -42.13
CA GLY A 487 8.83 -4.70 -41.88
C GLY A 487 8.16 -5.47 -40.74
N GLY A 488 8.84 -6.40 -40.10
CA GLY A 488 8.27 -7.17 -38.96
C GLY A 488 8.02 -6.30 -37.75
N LEU A 489 6.82 -6.40 -37.18
CA LEU A 489 6.39 -5.63 -36.01
C LEU A 489 6.71 -6.36 -34.69
N ALA A 490 7.17 -5.61 -33.70
CA ALA A 490 7.46 -6.11 -32.35
C ALA A 490 7.03 -5.11 -31.28
N LEU A 491 6.57 -5.60 -30.14
CA LEU A 491 6.19 -4.77 -29.00
C LEU A 491 7.26 -4.88 -27.89
N SER A 492 7.59 -3.76 -27.25
CA SER A 492 8.56 -3.70 -26.16
C SER A 492 7.93 -3.63 -24.76
N HIS A 493 6.60 -3.55 -24.63
CA HIS A 493 5.91 -3.44 -23.35
C HIS A 493 4.71 -4.35 -23.22
N TRP A 494 4.81 -5.30 -22.26
CA TRP A 494 3.82 -6.33 -21.98
C TRP A 494 3.31 -6.32 -20.53
N GLY A 495 3.60 -5.30 -19.76
CA GLY A 495 3.27 -5.24 -18.33
C GLY A 495 1.77 -5.32 -18.01
N ARG A 496 0.90 -5.08 -19.01
CA ARG A 496 -0.56 -5.07 -18.87
C ARG A 496 -1.25 -5.96 -19.92
N TRP A 497 -0.66 -7.09 -20.23
CA TRP A 497 -1.31 -8.05 -21.11
C TRP A 497 -2.47 -8.75 -20.40
N GLU A 498 -3.48 -9.12 -21.17
CA GLU A 498 -4.68 -9.81 -20.73
C GLU A 498 -4.92 -11.03 -21.60
N LEU A 499 -5.54 -12.08 -21.03
CA LEU A 499 -6.01 -13.24 -21.76
C LEU A 499 -7.51 -13.09 -21.96
N GLU A 500 -7.91 -12.82 -23.20
CA GLU A 500 -9.29 -12.52 -23.54
C GLU A 500 -9.74 -13.34 -24.75
N PRO A 501 -11.07 -13.53 -24.96
CA PRO A 501 -11.58 -14.14 -26.17
C PRO A 501 -11.11 -13.38 -27.42
N LEU A 502 -10.87 -14.07 -28.50
CA LEU A 502 -10.50 -13.45 -29.77
C LEU A 502 -11.57 -12.44 -30.21
N GLY A 503 -11.17 -11.38 -30.91
CA GLY A 503 -12.04 -10.31 -31.36
C GLY A 503 -12.12 -9.08 -30.47
N VAL A 504 -11.59 -9.15 -29.25
CA VAL A 504 -11.58 -8.01 -28.31
C VAL A 504 -10.96 -6.78 -28.93
N ARG A 505 -11.68 -5.63 -28.84
CA ARG A 505 -11.28 -4.34 -29.43
C ARG A 505 -11.04 -4.38 -30.94
N TRP A 506 -11.59 -5.35 -31.64
CA TRP A 506 -11.62 -5.34 -33.10
C TRP A 506 -12.76 -4.43 -33.58
N VAL A 507 -12.50 -3.63 -34.62
CA VAL A 507 -13.53 -2.73 -35.20
C VAL A 507 -14.25 -3.46 -36.33
N PHE A 508 -15.49 -3.85 -36.06
CA PHE A 508 -16.35 -4.51 -37.04
C PHE A 508 -17.24 -3.48 -37.75
N THR A 509 -16.86 -3.04 -38.94
CA THR A 509 -17.67 -2.13 -39.76
C THR A 509 -18.05 -2.80 -41.07
N LEU A 510 -19.25 -2.50 -41.59
CA LEU A 510 -19.71 -3.01 -42.88
C LEU A 510 -18.76 -2.63 -44.04
N LYS A 511 -18.09 -1.49 -43.93
CA LYS A 511 -17.10 -1.03 -44.94
C LYS A 511 -15.82 -1.87 -44.99
N GLU A 512 -15.62 -2.73 -44.01
CA GLU A 512 -14.41 -3.54 -43.80
C GLU A 512 -14.71 -5.04 -43.85
N ALA A 513 -15.83 -5.45 -44.45
CA ALA A 513 -16.28 -6.84 -44.47
C ALA A 513 -15.22 -7.79 -45.05
N ASP A 514 -14.57 -7.42 -46.16
CA ASP A 514 -13.51 -8.23 -46.79
C ASP A 514 -12.29 -8.36 -45.88
N ARG A 515 -11.92 -7.28 -45.19
CA ARG A 515 -10.82 -7.30 -44.23
C ARG A 515 -11.15 -8.18 -43.01
N ASN A 516 -12.39 -8.13 -42.52
CA ASN A 516 -12.84 -8.95 -41.42
C ASN A 516 -12.89 -10.44 -41.79
N ALA A 517 -13.35 -10.78 -43.01
CA ALA A 517 -13.33 -12.15 -43.53
C ALA A 517 -11.88 -12.67 -43.71
N GLY A 518 -10.98 -11.85 -44.25
CA GLY A 518 -9.56 -12.18 -44.35
C GLY A 518 -8.89 -12.40 -42.99
N PHE A 519 -9.25 -11.61 -41.97
CA PHE A 519 -8.78 -11.80 -40.62
C PHE A 519 -9.23 -13.15 -40.03
N VAL A 520 -10.52 -13.49 -40.15
CA VAL A 520 -11.05 -14.76 -39.67
C VAL A 520 -10.32 -15.94 -40.31
N ALA A 521 -10.20 -15.92 -41.65
CA ALA A 521 -9.51 -16.97 -42.41
C ALA A 521 -8.05 -17.14 -41.96
N LEU A 522 -7.32 -16.02 -41.80
CA LEU A 522 -5.93 -16.04 -41.35
C LEU A 522 -5.77 -16.62 -39.93
N VAL A 523 -6.65 -16.25 -39.00
CA VAL A 523 -6.61 -16.75 -37.64
C VAL A 523 -6.98 -18.23 -37.57
N GLN A 524 -7.97 -18.66 -38.34
CA GLN A 524 -8.36 -20.07 -38.44
C GLN A 524 -7.20 -20.93 -38.98
N GLU A 525 -6.58 -20.48 -40.09
CA GLU A 525 -5.42 -21.17 -40.67
C GLU A 525 -4.25 -21.26 -39.71
N ARG A 526 -3.83 -20.13 -39.16
CA ARG A 526 -2.61 -20.04 -38.30
C ARG A 526 -2.75 -20.72 -36.95
N ARG A 527 -3.97 -20.78 -36.42
CA ARG A 527 -4.23 -21.41 -35.10
C ARG A 527 -4.86 -22.80 -35.24
N HIS A 528 -5.02 -23.32 -36.46
CA HIS A 528 -5.68 -24.61 -36.74
C HIS A 528 -7.04 -24.74 -36.03
N LEU A 529 -7.80 -23.66 -36.03
CA LEU A 529 -9.14 -23.62 -35.44
C LEU A 529 -10.16 -24.21 -36.45
N ALA A 530 -11.10 -25.00 -35.92
CA ALA A 530 -12.23 -25.45 -36.72
C ALA A 530 -13.13 -24.25 -37.16
N ASP A 531 -14.06 -24.47 -38.11
CA ASP A 531 -14.96 -23.45 -38.69
C ASP A 531 -15.91 -22.76 -37.67
N THR A 532 -15.70 -22.96 -36.37
CA THR A 532 -16.51 -22.38 -35.30
C THR A 532 -16.25 -20.88 -35.09
N LEU A 533 -15.13 -20.35 -35.58
CA LEU A 533 -14.82 -18.93 -35.45
C LEU A 533 -15.45 -18.16 -36.60
N ASN A 534 -16.52 -17.43 -36.36
CA ASN A 534 -17.17 -16.57 -37.34
C ASN A 534 -17.10 -15.08 -36.94
N ILE A 535 -17.41 -14.21 -37.89
CA ILE A 535 -17.35 -12.74 -37.69
C ILE A 535 -18.29 -12.30 -36.55
N ARG A 536 -19.47 -12.90 -36.43
CA ARG A 536 -20.44 -12.57 -35.36
C ARG A 536 -19.93 -12.93 -33.96
N ALA A 537 -19.25 -14.06 -33.85
CA ALA A 537 -18.61 -14.47 -32.58
C ALA A 537 -17.53 -13.47 -32.13
N LEU A 538 -16.69 -13.01 -33.07
CA LEU A 538 -15.66 -12.00 -32.80
C LEU A 538 -16.28 -10.63 -32.47
N GLU A 539 -17.33 -10.22 -33.16
CA GLU A 539 -18.08 -9.00 -32.86
C GLU A 539 -18.67 -9.04 -31.46
N PHE A 540 -19.33 -10.15 -31.12
CA PHE A 540 -19.87 -10.36 -29.77
C PHE A 540 -18.81 -10.26 -28.67
N SER A 541 -17.66 -10.88 -28.89
CA SER A 541 -16.52 -10.79 -27.97
C SER A 541 -16.05 -9.35 -27.76
N SER A 542 -15.97 -8.55 -28.83
CA SER A 542 -15.60 -7.14 -28.74
C SER A 542 -16.63 -6.33 -27.95
N LEU A 543 -17.93 -6.53 -28.22
CA LEU A 543 -19.01 -5.85 -27.49
C LEU A 543 -19.03 -6.22 -26.01
N ALA A 544 -18.85 -7.50 -25.68
CA ALA A 544 -18.83 -7.97 -24.30
C ALA A 544 -17.64 -7.38 -23.51
N TYR A 545 -16.48 -7.27 -24.14
CA TYR A 545 -15.33 -6.60 -23.53
C TYR A 545 -15.58 -5.10 -23.33
N ASP A 546 -16.11 -4.41 -24.35
CA ASP A 546 -16.39 -2.97 -24.29
C ASP A 546 -17.50 -2.66 -23.27
N PHE A 547 -18.50 -3.53 -23.11
CA PHE A 547 -19.51 -3.44 -22.06
C PHE A 547 -18.84 -3.40 -20.66
N GLY A 548 -17.99 -4.37 -20.37
CA GLY A 548 -17.25 -4.40 -19.11
C GLY A 548 -16.30 -3.23 -18.92
N PHE A 549 -15.64 -2.79 -19.99
CA PHE A 549 -14.73 -1.64 -19.98
C PHE A 549 -15.47 -0.31 -19.70
N PHE A 550 -16.64 -0.11 -20.29
CA PHE A 550 -17.45 1.10 -20.06
C PHE A 550 -17.95 1.15 -18.62
N ILE A 551 -18.40 0.03 -18.07
CA ILE A 551 -18.81 -0.03 -16.65
C ILE A 551 -17.66 0.32 -15.71
N GLN A 552 -16.46 -0.23 -15.93
CA GLN A 552 -15.28 0.08 -15.11
C GLN A 552 -14.88 1.57 -15.17
N ARG A 553 -15.27 2.27 -16.21
CA ARG A 553 -15.01 3.70 -16.40
C ARG A 553 -16.19 4.61 -16.06
N ALA A 554 -17.21 4.08 -15.41
CA ALA A 554 -18.44 4.77 -15.06
C ALA A 554 -19.17 5.38 -16.27
N ARG A 555 -19.00 4.77 -17.47
CA ARG A 555 -19.69 5.12 -18.72
C ARG A 555 -20.92 4.22 -18.89
N TYR A 556 -21.88 4.38 -17.99
CA TYR A 556 -23.00 3.45 -17.86
C TYR A 556 -24.00 3.52 -19.00
N LEU A 557 -24.22 4.71 -19.59
CA LEU A 557 -25.13 4.87 -20.74
C LEU A 557 -24.58 4.16 -21.97
N GLU A 558 -23.27 4.25 -22.22
CA GLU A 558 -22.63 3.55 -23.33
C GLU A 558 -22.64 2.03 -23.11
N ALA A 559 -22.46 1.57 -21.87
CA ALA A 559 -22.61 0.15 -21.55
C ALA A 559 -24.04 -0.32 -21.83
N TYR A 560 -25.04 0.43 -21.36
CA TYR A 560 -26.46 0.13 -21.60
C TYR A 560 -26.81 0.02 -23.07
N ALA A 561 -26.33 0.96 -23.91
CA ALA A 561 -26.55 0.95 -25.34
C ALA A 561 -25.98 -0.29 -26.07
N LEU A 562 -25.00 -0.99 -25.47
CA LEU A 562 -24.48 -2.24 -26.03
C LEU A 562 -25.36 -3.47 -25.74
N MET A 563 -26.23 -3.41 -24.71
CA MET A 563 -27.00 -4.59 -24.27
C MET A 563 -27.95 -5.11 -25.35
N GLU A 564 -28.66 -4.22 -26.02
CA GLU A 564 -29.59 -4.58 -27.11
C GLU A 564 -28.84 -5.30 -28.23
N LYS A 565 -27.75 -4.73 -28.72
CA LYS A 565 -26.93 -5.32 -29.79
C LYS A 565 -26.31 -6.66 -29.37
N MET A 566 -25.89 -6.79 -28.09
CA MET A 566 -25.39 -8.05 -27.57
C MET A 566 -26.47 -9.14 -27.54
N LEU A 567 -27.72 -8.79 -27.23
CA LEU A 567 -28.85 -9.73 -27.28
C LEU A 567 -29.20 -10.18 -28.69
N GLU A 568 -29.19 -9.28 -29.66
CA GLU A 568 -29.40 -9.61 -31.08
C GLU A 568 -28.36 -10.62 -31.55
N ILE A 569 -27.09 -10.31 -31.35
CA ILE A 569 -26.00 -11.16 -31.86
C ILE A 569 -25.95 -12.52 -31.15
N ILE A 570 -26.20 -12.60 -29.84
CA ILE A 570 -26.15 -13.90 -29.10
C ILE A 570 -27.28 -14.84 -29.57
N ASP A 571 -28.39 -14.31 -30.10
CA ASP A 571 -29.47 -15.13 -30.64
C ASP A 571 -29.14 -15.68 -32.02
N GLU A 572 -28.34 -14.98 -32.81
CA GLU A 572 -27.87 -15.41 -34.14
C GLU A 572 -26.74 -16.46 -34.05
N ILE A 573 -26.05 -16.52 -32.91
CA ILE A 573 -24.95 -17.46 -32.71
C ILE A 573 -25.52 -18.81 -32.18
N PRO A 574 -25.17 -19.93 -32.82
CA PRO A 574 -25.67 -21.26 -32.47
C PRO A 574 -25.28 -21.76 -31.04
#